data_277c2abc979bfa23912c426ebb1130e9
#
_entry.id   277c2abc979bfa23912c426ebb1130e9
#
_cell.length_a   1.000
_cell.length_b   1.000
_cell.length_c   1.000
_cell.angle_alpha   90.00
_cell.angle_beta   90.00
_cell.angle_gamma   90.00
#
_symmetry.space_group_name_H-M   'P 1'
#
loop_
_entity.id
_entity.type
_entity.pdbx_description
1 polymer ?
#
loop_
_entity_poly.entity_id
_entity_poly.type
_entity_poly.pdbx_seq_one_letter_code
_entity_poly.pdbx_strand_id
1 'polypeptide(L)'
;DIRLAEAEIGSDLGSLPETTKRRVLVEYLIENQLFAEAAEGDKLGSGPEFDGRMQYWRRRALRDTYFDKTVKGAVTEADAKRLYDEQVKLLKPEEEVKARHILVESKEKAKEIAEKIAHGADFAEMAKQYSKDPGTKDDGGSLGYFSRGQMVPQFEEAAFKLEPGDVSEPVETQFGWHLIQVEDKRQRKPPEFDAIKDRLLAAMIHRKAQEIAASLRGKATIEYVDPAIKQQVESEKSGAPAPKQ
;
A
#
# COMPACT_ATOMS: atom_id res chain seq x y z
N ASP A 1 -6.08 15.27 -30.33
CA ASP A 1 -4.81 14.56 -30.58
C ASP A 1 -3.77 14.86 -29.49
N ILE A 2 -3.54 16.13 -29.05
CA ILE A 2 -2.56 16.45 -28.00
C ILE A 2 -2.77 15.61 -26.73
N ARG A 3 -4.01 15.41 -26.26
CA ARG A 3 -4.29 14.55 -25.10
C ARG A 3 -3.92 13.09 -25.30
N LEU A 4 -4.06 12.57 -26.52
CA LEU A 4 -3.66 11.20 -26.85
C LEU A 4 -2.14 11.08 -26.88
N ALA A 5 -1.44 12.04 -27.49
CA ALA A 5 0.01 12.11 -27.47
C ALA A 5 0.57 12.24 -26.03
N GLU A 6 -0.06 13.06 -25.19
CA GLU A 6 0.31 13.22 -23.78
C GLU A 6 0.11 11.92 -22.98
N ALA A 7 -0.96 11.16 -23.26
CA ALA A 7 -1.18 9.86 -22.65
C ALA A 7 -0.17 8.81 -23.11
N GLU A 8 0.41 8.94 -24.31
CA GLU A 8 1.37 8.01 -24.89
C GLU A 8 2.81 8.30 -24.45
N ILE A 9 3.26 9.54 -24.58
CA ILE A 9 4.67 9.93 -24.33
C ILE A 9 4.85 10.91 -23.17
N GLY A 10 3.77 11.36 -22.54
CA GLY A 10 3.84 12.39 -21.47
C GLY A 10 4.69 11.98 -20.27
N SER A 11 4.73 10.69 -19.93
CA SER A 11 5.59 10.14 -18.86
C SER A 11 7.08 10.34 -19.14
N ASP A 12 7.49 10.30 -20.42
CA ASP A 12 8.89 10.42 -20.84
C ASP A 12 9.36 11.89 -20.84
N LEU A 13 8.40 12.81 -20.82
CA LEU A 13 8.69 14.24 -20.79
C LEU A 13 8.99 14.78 -19.39
N GLY A 14 8.72 14.00 -18.36
CA GLY A 14 9.14 14.19 -16.97
C GLY A 14 9.00 15.64 -16.46
N SER A 15 10.12 16.22 -16.03
CA SER A 15 10.20 17.55 -15.40
C SER A 15 10.39 18.72 -16.37
N LEU A 16 10.15 18.53 -17.68
CA LEU A 16 10.26 19.63 -18.64
C LEU A 16 9.24 20.73 -18.35
N PRO A 17 9.57 22.01 -18.62
CA PRO A 17 8.61 23.11 -18.53
C PRO A 17 7.40 22.87 -19.43
N GLU A 18 6.20 23.28 -19.02
CA GLU A 18 4.93 23.02 -19.73
C GLU A 18 4.94 23.50 -21.20
N THR A 19 5.56 24.67 -21.45
CA THR A 19 5.72 25.18 -22.82
C THR A 19 6.58 24.28 -23.70
N THR A 20 7.63 23.67 -23.12
CA THR A 20 8.51 22.72 -23.79
C THR A 20 7.81 21.40 -24.03
N LYS A 21 7.11 20.85 -23.04
CA LYS A 21 6.28 19.65 -23.17
C LYS A 21 5.28 19.79 -24.32
N ARG A 22 4.53 20.90 -24.31
CA ARG A 22 3.54 21.16 -25.35
C ARG A 22 4.16 21.22 -26.74
N ARG A 23 5.34 21.83 -26.89
CA ARG A 23 6.05 21.87 -28.17
C ARG A 23 6.46 20.46 -28.61
N VAL A 24 7.03 19.65 -27.71
CA VAL A 24 7.43 18.27 -28.03
C VAL A 24 6.22 17.45 -28.48
N LEU A 25 5.09 17.55 -27.78
CA LEU A 25 3.86 16.85 -28.16
C LEU A 25 3.35 17.28 -29.55
N VAL A 26 3.45 18.57 -29.92
CA VAL A 26 3.06 19.05 -31.25
C VAL A 26 4.01 18.52 -32.32
N GLU A 27 5.32 18.58 -32.11
CA GLU A 27 6.31 18.03 -33.06
C GLU A 27 6.11 16.52 -33.25
N TYR A 28 5.88 15.77 -32.17
CA TYR A 28 5.55 14.34 -32.24
C TYR A 28 4.31 14.07 -33.11
N LEU A 29 3.25 14.87 -32.98
CA LEU A 29 2.04 14.72 -33.79
C LEU A 29 2.28 15.07 -35.26
N ILE A 30 3.12 16.10 -35.53
CA ILE A 30 3.51 16.48 -36.89
C ILE A 30 4.29 15.32 -37.54
N GLU A 31 5.29 14.77 -36.86
CA GLU A 31 6.08 13.65 -37.39
C GLU A 31 5.20 12.43 -37.65
N ASN A 32 4.31 12.06 -36.72
CA ASN A 32 3.36 10.96 -36.91
C ASN A 32 2.49 11.19 -38.15
N GLN A 33 2.00 12.40 -38.39
CA GLN A 33 1.19 12.72 -39.54
C GLN A 33 2.00 12.58 -40.85
N LEU A 34 3.22 13.11 -40.89
CA LEU A 34 4.10 13.05 -42.07
C LEU A 34 4.45 11.58 -42.43
N PHE A 35 4.78 10.76 -41.42
CA PHE A 35 5.02 9.33 -41.66
C PHE A 35 3.77 8.58 -42.15
N ALA A 36 2.60 8.93 -41.61
CA ALA A 36 1.34 8.32 -42.01
C ALA A 36 1.01 8.66 -43.47
N GLU A 37 1.16 9.92 -43.88
CA GLU A 37 0.94 10.38 -45.27
C GLU A 37 1.92 9.68 -46.24
N ALA A 38 3.19 9.55 -45.86
CA ALA A 38 4.16 8.82 -46.67
C ALA A 38 3.78 7.34 -46.83
N ALA A 39 3.37 6.69 -45.70
CA ALA A 39 2.92 5.29 -45.75
C ALA A 39 1.65 5.09 -46.59
N GLU A 40 0.71 6.05 -46.57
CA GLU A 40 -0.46 6.02 -47.46
C GLU A 40 -0.05 6.17 -48.93
N GLY A 41 0.89 7.07 -49.25
CA GLY A 41 1.45 7.25 -50.59
C GLY A 41 2.08 5.95 -51.13
N ASP A 42 2.78 5.22 -50.26
CA ASP A 42 3.40 3.92 -50.57
C ASP A 42 2.42 2.74 -50.48
N LYS A 43 1.14 2.98 -50.23
CA LYS A 43 0.07 1.98 -50.09
C LYS A 43 0.30 0.94 -49.00
N LEU A 44 0.97 1.34 -47.91
CA LEU A 44 1.24 0.47 -46.77
C LEU A 44 0.06 0.37 -45.78
N GLY A 45 -0.99 1.19 -45.97
CA GLY A 45 -2.19 1.25 -45.11
C GLY A 45 -3.20 0.12 -45.36
N SER A 46 -2.77 -1.06 -45.81
CA SER A 46 -3.65 -2.19 -46.13
C SER A 46 -2.94 -3.54 -45.96
N GLY A 47 -3.76 -4.59 -45.91
CA GLY A 47 -3.27 -5.96 -45.80
C GLY A 47 -3.43 -6.58 -44.42
N PRO A 48 -3.28 -7.92 -44.32
CA PRO A 48 -3.65 -8.66 -43.08
C PRO A 48 -2.94 -8.17 -41.81
N GLU A 49 -1.69 -7.74 -41.94
CA GLU A 49 -0.92 -7.25 -40.77
C GLU A 49 -1.44 -5.87 -40.31
N PHE A 50 -1.63 -4.94 -41.23
CA PHE A 50 -2.17 -3.62 -40.92
C PHE A 50 -3.59 -3.71 -40.35
N ASP A 51 -4.45 -4.50 -41.00
CA ASP A 51 -5.83 -4.72 -40.56
C ASP A 51 -5.87 -5.37 -39.18
N GLY A 52 -4.99 -6.32 -38.91
CA GLY A 52 -4.85 -6.92 -37.59
C GLY A 52 -4.47 -5.90 -36.50
N ARG A 53 -3.51 -5.02 -36.79
CA ARG A 53 -3.14 -3.90 -35.91
C ARG A 53 -4.31 -2.95 -35.64
N MET A 54 -5.02 -2.54 -36.71
CA MET A 54 -6.17 -1.65 -36.59
C MET A 54 -7.30 -2.25 -35.76
N GLN A 55 -7.58 -3.55 -35.94
CA GLN A 55 -8.56 -4.26 -35.12
C GLN A 55 -8.13 -4.35 -33.66
N TYR A 56 -6.86 -4.58 -33.40
CA TYR A 56 -6.32 -4.59 -32.00
C TYR A 56 -6.49 -3.24 -31.32
N TRP A 57 -6.07 -2.16 -31.97
CA TRP A 57 -6.17 -0.81 -31.41
C TRP A 57 -7.61 -0.36 -31.21
N ARG A 58 -8.49 -0.71 -32.17
CA ARG A 58 -9.92 -0.45 -32.02
C ARG A 58 -10.52 -1.16 -30.80
N ARG A 59 -10.19 -2.44 -30.60
CA ARG A 59 -10.66 -3.20 -29.41
C ARG A 59 -10.11 -2.61 -28.12
N ARG A 60 -8.87 -2.18 -28.14
CA ARG A 60 -8.26 -1.51 -26.98
C ARG A 60 -8.99 -0.20 -26.66
N ALA A 61 -9.21 0.66 -27.61
CA ALA A 61 -9.94 1.91 -27.42
C ALA A 61 -11.37 1.68 -26.90
N LEU A 62 -12.07 0.67 -27.43
CA LEU A 62 -13.41 0.29 -26.93
C LEU A 62 -13.35 -0.20 -25.48
N ARG A 63 -12.37 -1.03 -25.11
CA ARG A 63 -12.15 -1.48 -23.74
C ARG A 63 -11.91 -0.29 -22.80
N ASP A 64 -11.01 0.62 -23.18
CA ASP A 64 -10.65 1.76 -22.35
C ASP A 64 -11.86 2.71 -22.18
N THR A 65 -12.61 2.97 -23.25
CA THR A 65 -13.85 3.76 -23.18
C THR A 65 -14.90 3.11 -22.27
N TYR A 66 -15.08 1.80 -22.38
CA TYR A 66 -16.02 1.07 -21.53
C TYR A 66 -15.57 1.08 -20.07
N PHE A 67 -14.28 0.88 -19.83
CA PHE A 67 -13.69 0.91 -18.49
C PHE A 67 -13.89 2.29 -17.82
N ASP A 68 -13.56 3.37 -18.53
CA ASP A 68 -13.70 4.72 -17.98
C ASP A 68 -15.17 5.06 -17.67
N LYS A 69 -16.10 4.73 -18.58
CA LYS A 69 -17.51 5.06 -18.38
C LYS A 69 -18.21 4.13 -17.41
N THR A 70 -17.96 2.83 -17.47
CA THR A 70 -18.75 1.83 -16.74
C THR A 70 -18.10 1.40 -15.43
N VAL A 71 -16.76 1.38 -15.38
CA VAL A 71 -16.04 0.98 -14.17
C VAL A 71 -15.71 2.20 -13.31
N LYS A 72 -14.90 3.14 -13.84
CA LYS A 72 -14.52 4.34 -13.08
C LYS A 72 -15.73 5.24 -12.79
N GLY A 73 -16.60 5.47 -13.79
CA GLY A 73 -17.78 6.31 -13.64
C GLY A 73 -18.81 5.76 -12.64
N ALA A 74 -18.73 4.47 -12.30
CA ALA A 74 -19.60 3.86 -11.28
C ALA A 74 -19.05 3.95 -9.86
N VAL A 75 -17.86 4.54 -9.67
CA VAL A 75 -17.20 4.69 -8.36
C VAL A 75 -17.02 6.18 -8.10
N THR A 76 -17.70 6.69 -7.08
CA THR A 76 -17.64 8.10 -6.71
C THR A 76 -16.89 8.32 -5.40
N GLU A 77 -16.41 9.54 -5.18
CA GLU A 77 -15.82 9.94 -3.89
C GLU A 77 -16.83 9.80 -2.75
N ALA A 78 -18.13 10.06 -3.02
CA ALA A 78 -19.18 9.86 -2.04
C ALA A 78 -19.32 8.40 -1.62
N ASP A 79 -19.18 7.45 -2.56
CA ASP A 79 -19.19 6.03 -2.25
C ASP A 79 -17.96 5.62 -1.41
N ALA A 80 -16.81 6.17 -1.74
CA ALA A 80 -15.58 5.94 -0.97
C ALA A 80 -15.70 6.50 0.45
N LYS A 81 -16.27 7.70 0.61
CA LYS A 81 -16.52 8.31 1.93
C LYS A 81 -17.49 7.49 2.75
N ARG A 82 -18.60 7.03 2.14
CA ARG A 82 -19.57 6.16 2.81
C ARG A 82 -18.91 4.86 3.28
N LEU A 83 -18.12 4.19 2.42
CA LEU A 83 -17.42 2.97 2.78
C LEU A 83 -16.42 3.22 3.94
N TYR A 84 -15.70 4.33 3.89
CA TYR A 84 -14.81 4.74 4.97
C TYR A 84 -15.57 4.93 6.29
N ASP A 85 -16.66 5.69 6.29
CA ASP A 85 -17.45 5.96 7.48
C ASP A 85 -18.07 4.69 8.09
N GLU A 86 -18.50 3.76 7.24
CA GLU A 86 -18.97 2.43 7.66
C GLU A 86 -17.85 1.61 8.31
N GLN A 87 -16.66 1.60 7.72
CA GLN A 87 -15.49 0.89 8.25
C GLN A 87 -15.04 1.47 9.58
N VAL A 88 -14.96 2.80 9.69
CA VAL A 88 -14.59 3.49 10.92
C VAL A 88 -15.55 3.20 12.07
N LYS A 89 -16.87 3.11 11.79
CA LYS A 89 -17.87 2.74 12.81
C LYS A 89 -17.70 1.32 13.34
N LEU A 90 -17.14 0.43 12.54
CA LEU A 90 -16.89 -0.97 12.92
C LEU A 90 -15.55 -1.16 13.64
N LEU A 91 -14.65 -0.18 13.57
CA LEU A 91 -13.37 -0.25 14.29
C LEU A 91 -13.64 -0.19 15.79
N LYS A 92 -13.14 -1.18 16.49
CA LYS A 92 -13.09 -1.11 17.95
C LYS A 92 -11.98 -0.12 18.33
N PRO A 93 -12.22 0.72 19.35
CA PRO A 93 -11.17 1.56 19.91
C PRO A 93 -9.98 0.68 20.31
N GLU A 94 -8.84 0.92 19.73
CA GLU A 94 -7.59 0.22 20.05
C GLU A 94 -6.70 1.17 20.84
N GLU A 95 -6.33 0.75 22.06
CA GLU A 95 -5.43 1.52 22.90
C GLU A 95 -4.00 1.40 22.37
N GLU A 96 -3.31 2.52 22.26
CA GLU A 96 -1.88 2.60 22.01
C GLU A 96 -1.17 3.18 23.22
N VAL A 97 -0.05 2.57 23.57
CA VAL A 97 0.86 3.01 24.63
C VAL A 97 2.13 3.54 24.00
N LYS A 98 2.55 4.73 24.41
CA LYS A 98 3.88 5.27 24.10
C LYS A 98 4.77 4.99 25.30
N ALA A 99 5.88 4.28 25.07
CA ALA A 99 6.76 3.90 26.16
C ALA A 99 8.25 4.02 25.81
N ARG A 100 9.06 4.03 26.86
CA ARG A 100 10.52 3.82 26.81
C ARG A 100 10.84 2.54 27.54
N HIS A 101 11.97 1.92 27.22
CA HIS A 101 12.47 0.80 27.99
C HIS A 101 13.98 0.81 28.20
N ILE A 102 14.42 0.07 29.23
CA ILE A 102 15.81 -0.23 29.50
C ILE A 102 15.95 -1.74 29.56
N LEU A 103 16.70 -2.35 28.68
CA LEU A 103 17.00 -3.78 28.68
C LEU A 103 18.33 -4.04 29.38
N VAL A 104 18.34 -4.97 30.33
CA VAL A 104 19.56 -5.41 31.04
C VAL A 104 19.58 -6.92 31.21
N GLU A 105 20.74 -7.45 31.62
CA GLU A 105 21.00 -8.90 31.67
C GLU A 105 20.44 -9.56 32.95
N SER A 106 20.24 -8.81 34.04
CA SER A 106 19.82 -9.39 35.32
C SER A 106 18.76 -8.55 36.01
N LYS A 107 17.98 -9.23 36.86
CA LYS A 107 16.98 -8.60 37.72
C LYS A 107 17.58 -7.61 38.71
N GLU A 108 18.73 -7.95 39.27
CA GLU A 108 19.47 -7.13 40.24
C GLU A 108 19.86 -5.80 39.57
N LYS A 109 20.36 -5.85 38.32
CA LYS A 109 20.71 -4.64 37.57
C LYS A 109 19.49 -3.79 37.26
N ALA A 110 18.39 -4.42 36.87
CA ALA A 110 17.13 -3.70 36.65
C ALA A 110 16.63 -3.00 37.91
N LYS A 111 16.71 -3.67 39.08
CA LYS A 111 16.35 -3.06 40.38
C LYS A 111 17.23 -1.88 40.76
N GLU A 112 18.56 -2.01 40.59
CA GLU A 112 19.51 -0.91 40.85
C GLU A 112 19.15 0.34 40.03
N ILE A 113 18.79 0.15 38.76
CA ILE A 113 18.43 1.26 37.87
C ILE A 113 17.06 1.83 38.26
N ALA A 114 16.09 0.97 38.60
CA ALA A 114 14.78 1.40 39.06
C ALA A 114 14.88 2.27 40.32
N GLU A 115 15.75 1.90 41.27
CA GLU A 115 16.00 2.69 42.45
C GLU A 115 16.60 4.07 42.13
N LYS A 116 17.55 4.14 41.18
CA LYS A 116 18.09 5.43 40.71
C LYS A 116 17.02 6.31 40.10
N ILE A 117 16.13 5.73 39.29
CA ILE A 117 15.04 6.46 38.65
C ILE A 117 14.05 6.95 39.74
N ALA A 118 13.71 6.11 40.71
CA ALA A 118 12.87 6.49 41.85
C ALA A 118 13.45 7.63 42.70
N HIS A 119 14.79 7.78 42.72
CA HIS A 119 15.48 8.89 43.35
C HIS A 119 15.73 10.09 42.42
N GLY A 120 15.09 10.13 41.28
CA GLY A 120 15.07 11.29 40.38
C GLY A 120 16.06 11.24 39.22
N ALA A 121 16.72 10.09 38.95
CA ALA A 121 17.51 9.95 37.75
C ALA A 121 16.61 9.94 36.51
N ASP A 122 17.04 10.62 35.44
CA ASP A 122 16.31 10.65 34.17
C ASP A 122 16.31 9.29 33.47
N PHE A 123 15.14 8.80 33.06
CA PHE A 123 14.98 7.48 32.46
C PHE A 123 15.73 7.36 31.13
N ALA A 124 15.69 8.40 30.28
CA ALA A 124 16.35 8.39 29.00
C ALA A 124 17.88 8.34 29.13
N GLU A 125 18.45 9.06 30.11
CA GLU A 125 19.88 9.00 30.38
C GLU A 125 20.28 7.63 30.96
N MET A 126 19.44 7.02 31.80
CA MET A 126 19.66 5.65 32.28
C MET A 126 19.61 4.64 31.13
N ALA A 127 18.69 4.82 30.17
CA ALA A 127 18.61 3.99 28.98
C ALA A 127 19.89 4.10 28.14
N LYS A 128 20.36 5.31 27.86
CA LYS A 128 21.60 5.54 27.11
C LYS A 128 22.82 4.91 27.79
N GLN A 129 22.85 4.96 29.12
CA GLN A 129 23.99 4.45 29.88
C GLN A 129 23.97 2.94 30.02
N TYR A 130 22.82 2.34 30.33
CA TYR A 130 22.74 0.95 30.79
C TYR A 130 22.01 0.00 29.83
N SER A 131 21.17 0.50 28.93
CA SER A 131 20.41 -0.39 28.05
C SER A 131 21.31 -1.21 27.13
N LYS A 132 20.96 -2.49 26.98
CA LYS A 132 21.58 -3.43 26.05
C LYS A 132 20.81 -3.52 24.72
N ASP A 133 19.72 -2.79 24.57
CA ASP A 133 18.98 -2.72 23.32
C ASP A 133 19.62 -1.72 22.35
N PRO A 134 20.30 -2.19 21.30
CA PRO A 134 20.99 -1.29 20.35
C PRO A 134 20.01 -0.48 19.50
N GLY A 135 18.75 -0.92 19.41
CA GLY A 135 17.72 -0.27 18.58
C GLY A 135 17.19 1.02 19.19
N THR A 136 17.17 1.11 20.52
CA THR A 136 16.52 2.22 21.22
C THR A 136 17.42 2.95 22.23
N LYS A 137 18.54 2.35 22.59
CA LYS A 137 19.47 2.86 23.59
C LYS A 137 19.83 4.34 23.38
N ASP A 138 20.26 4.68 22.17
CA ASP A 138 20.76 6.03 21.85
C ASP A 138 19.62 7.06 21.77
N ASP A 139 18.38 6.60 21.58
CA ASP A 139 17.16 7.41 21.64
C ASP A 139 16.48 7.37 23.05
N GLY A 140 17.29 7.11 24.08
CA GLY A 140 16.81 7.07 25.46
C GLY A 140 15.76 5.98 25.72
N GLY A 141 15.84 4.88 24.99
CA GLY A 141 14.96 3.72 25.14
C GLY A 141 13.59 3.87 24.46
N SER A 142 13.37 4.88 23.62
CA SER A 142 12.06 5.19 23.03
C SER A 142 11.58 4.10 22.06
N LEU A 143 10.35 3.61 22.28
CA LEU A 143 9.68 2.63 21.40
C LEU A 143 8.59 3.28 20.54
N GLY A 144 8.26 4.56 20.77
CA GLY A 144 7.10 5.20 20.17
C GLY A 144 5.79 4.60 20.66
N TYR A 145 4.71 4.82 19.90
CA TYR A 145 3.41 4.20 20.16
C TYR A 145 3.35 2.79 19.60
N PHE A 146 2.79 1.87 20.38
CA PHE A 146 2.49 0.50 19.97
C PHE A 146 1.13 0.04 20.50
N SER A 147 0.49 -0.82 19.72
CA SER A 147 -0.76 -1.49 20.06
C SER A 147 -0.50 -2.88 20.63
N ARG A 148 -1.55 -3.52 21.16
CA ARG A 148 -1.49 -4.93 21.59
C ARG A 148 -1.13 -5.84 20.41
N GLY A 149 -0.36 -6.89 20.70
CA GLY A 149 0.15 -7.84 19.71
C GLY A 149 1.44 -7.41 18.99
N GLN A 150 1.99 -6.23 19.30
CA GLN A 150 3.23 -5.74 18.68
C GLN A 150 4.48 -6.01 19.53
N MET A 151 4.31 -6.29 20.83
CA MET A 151 5.40 -6.59 21.76
C MET A 151 5.29 -8.01 22.30
N VAL A 152 6.36 -8.53 22.91
CA VAL A 152 6.29 -9.82 23.60
C VAL A 152 5.29 -9.75 24.77
N PRO A 153 4.53 -10.84 25.03
CA PRO A 153 3.38 -10.78 25.95
C PRO A 153 3.67 -10.20 27.34
N GLN A 154 4.79 -10.57 27.95
CA GLN A 154 5.15 -10.10 29.29
C GLN A 154 5.41 -8.59 29.34
N PHE A 155 6.09 -8.07 28.31
CA PHE A 155 6.35 -6.65 28.15
C PHE A 155 5.05 -5.87 27.91
N GLU A 156 4.23 -6.37 26.99
CA GLU A 156 2.94 -5.77 26.66
C GLU A 156 2.02 -5.69 27.87
N GLU A 157 1.86 -6.81 28.59
CA GLU A 157 1.01 -6.86 29.77
C GLU A 157 1.45 -5.83 30.83
N ALA A 158 2.76 -5.68 31.05
CA ALA A 158 3.29 -4.70 31.99
C ALA A 158 3.03 -3.27 31.50
N ALA A 159 3.36 -2.96 30.22
CA ALA A 159 3.20 -1.63 29.66
C ALA A 159 1.74 -1.14 29.70
N PHE A 160 0.79 -2.01 29.32
CA PHE A 160 -0.62 -1.63 29.29
C PHE A 160 -1.28 -1.49 30.67
N LYS A 161 -0.66 -2.02 31.73
CA LYS A 161 -1.13 -1.84 33.15
C LYS A 161 -0.68 -0.53 33.76
N LEU A 162 0.42 0.06 33.30
CA LEU A 162 0.98 1.28 33.86
C LEU A 162 0.18 2.51 33.38
N GLU A 163 0.15 3.55 34.21
CA GLU A 163 -0.36 4.86 33.84
C GLU A 163 0.76 5.75 33.24
N PRO A 164 0.43 6.81 32.48
CA PRO A 164 1.43 7.76 32.00
C PRO A 164 2.24 8.36 33.15
N GLY A 165 3.57 8.26 33.04
CA GLY A 165 4.52 8.65 34.06
C GLY A 165 5.06 7.50 34.93
N ASP A 166 4.36 6.37 34.97
CA ASP A 166 4.78 5.23 35.76
C ASP A 166 5.97 4.47 35.15
N VAL A 167 6.76 3.87 36.04
CA VAL A 167 7.85 2.93 35.68
C VAL A 167 7.49 1.55 36.25
N SER A 168 7.69 0.51 35.42
CA SER A 168 7.42 -0.86 35.84
C SER A 168 8.39 -1.38 36.90
N GLU A 169 7.95 -2.40 37.64
CA GLU A 169 8.89 -3.36 38.23
C GLU A 169 9.71 -4.05 37.11
N PRO A 170 10.87 -4.65 37.45
CA PRO A 170 11.64 -5.44 36.47
C PRO A 170 10.81 -6.56 35.80
N VAL A 171 10.65 -6.51 34.50
CA VAL A 171 9.87 -7.44 33.69
C VAL A 171 10.81 -8.39 32.94
N GLU A 172 10.67 -9.69 33.16
CA GLU A 172 11.45 -10.72 32.49
C GLU A 172 10.85 -11.08 31.12
N THR A 173 11.72 -11.16 30.11
CA THR A 173 11.38 -11.65 28.78
C THR A 173 12.49 -12.56 28.24
N GLN A 174 12.31 -13.16 27.09
CA GLN A 174 13.37 -13.94 26.43
C GLN A 174 14.64 -13.13 26.07
N PHE A 175 14.58 -11.80 26.07
CA PHE A 175 15.71 -10.92 25.76
C PHE A 175 16.49 -10.47 26.99
N GLY A 176 15.94 -10.66 28.19
CA GLY A 176 16.49 -10.23 29.45
C GLY A 176 15.46 -9.51 30.32
N TRP A 177 15.93 -8.60 31.15
CA TRP A 177 15.11 -7.84 32.10
C TRP A 177 14.86 -6.42 31.59
N HIS A 178 13.60 -6.01 31.60
CA HIS A 178 13.17 -4.69 31.15
C HIS A 178 12.67 -3.84 32.29
N LEU A 179 13.01 -2.56 32.27
CA LEU A 179 12.25 -1.50 32.93
C LEU A 179 11.48 -0.78 31.84
N ILE A 180 10.22 -0.48 32.10
CA ILE A 180 9.31 0.15 31.13
C ILE A 180 8.75 1.42 31.76
N GLN A 181 8.88 2.53 31.06
CA GLN A 181 8.22 3.79 31.44
C GLN A 181 7.17 4.12 30.38
N VAL A 182 5.92 4.31 30.82
CA VAL A 182 4.86 4.77 29.93
C VAL A 182 4.90 6.30 29.88
N GLU A 183 4.96 6.85 28.68
CA GLU A 183 4.95 8.30 28.46
C GLU A 183 3.54 8.83 28.18
N ASP A 184 2.75 8.06 27.42
CA ASP A 184 1.39 8.44 27.02
C ASP A 184 0.53 7.22 26.67
N LYS A 185 -0.78 7.39 26.79
CA LYS A 185 -1.79 6.43 26.31
C LYS A 185 -2.83 7.15 25.48
N ARG A 186 -3.18 6.56 24.33
CA ARG A 186 -4.21 7.13 23.47
C ARG A 186 -5.07 6.06 22.83
N GLN A 187 -6.24 6.45 22.38
CA GLN A 187 -7.02 5.64 21.46
C GLN A 187 -6.51 5.87 20.04
N ARG A 188 -6.16 4.78 19.34
CA ARG A 188 -5.77 4.82 17.95
C ARG A 188 -6.90 5.39 17.11
N LYS A 189 -6.62 6.50 16.45
CA LYS A 189 -7.56 7.08 15.49
C LYS A 189 -7.35 6.44 14.12
N PRO A 190 -8.43 6.13 13.40
CA PRO A 190 -8.31 5.74 12.01
C PRO A 190 -7.64 6.87 11.22
N PRO A 191 -6.91 6.55 10.15
CA PRO A 191 -6.34 7.58 9.29
C PRO A 191 -7.47 8.45 8.71
N GLU A 192 -7.23 9.74 8.57
CA GLU A 192 -8.21 10.68 7.99
C GLU A 192 -8.56 10.24 6.55
N PHE A 193 -9.83 10.46 6.16
CA PHE A 193 -10.33 10.06 4.85
C PHE A 193 -9.44 10.56 3.70
N ASP A 194 -9.04 11.82 3.73
CA ASP A 194 -8.23 12.44 2.68
C ASP A 194 -6.85 11.78 2.53
N ALA A 195 -6.29 11.25 3.62
CA ALA A 195 -5.01 10.55 3.58
C ALA A 195 -5.07 9.18 2.87
N ILE A 196 -6.27 8.57 2.78
CA ILE A 196 -6.45 7.23 2.18
C ILE A 196 -7.42 7.22 0.99
N LYS A 197 -8.03 8.35 0.67
CA LYS A 197 -9.07 8.49 -0.36
C LYS A 197 -8.67 7.86 -1.69
N ASP A 198 -7.52 8.25 -2.23
CA ASP A 198 -7.08 7.76 -3.54
C ASP A 198 -6.83 6.25 -3.55
N ARG A 199 -6.27 5.72 -2.47
CA ARG A 199 -6.08 4.27 -2.30
C ARG A 199 -7.43 3.55 -2.21
N LEU A 200 -8.39 4.13 -1.51
CA LEU A 200 -9.72 3.56 -1.37
C LEU A 200 -10.47 3.56 -2.71
N LEU A 201 -10.43 4.68 -3.43
CA LEU A 201 -11.01 4.78 -4.78
C LEU A 201 -10.38 3.76 -5.74
N ALA A 202 -9.05 3.64 -5.75
CA ALA A 202 -8.36 2.65 -6.58
C ALA A 202 -8.78 1.21 -6.26
N ALA A 203 -8.91 0.86 -4.97
CA ALA A 203 -9.37 -0.46 -4.53
C ALA A 203 -10.83 -0.72 -4.96
N MET A 204 -11.70 0.28 -4.85
CA MET A 204 -13.10 0.17 -5.28
C MET A 204 -13.23 0.01 -6.80
N ILE A 205 -12.46 0.78 -7.58
CA ILE A 205 -12.39 0.64 -9.04
C ILE A 205 -11.90 -0.76 -9.42
N HIS A 206 -10.85 -1.25 -8.78
CA HIS A 206 -10.33 -2.59 -9.03
C HIS A 206 -11.40 -3.67 -8.76
N ARG A 207 -12.08 -3.60 -7.61
CA ARG A 207 -13.17 -4.52 -7.27
C ARG A 207 -14.30 -4.44 -8.30
N LYS A 208 -14.69 -3.23 -8.70
CA LYS A 208 -15.73 -3.02 -9.71
C LYS A 208 -15.35 -3.58 -11.07
N ALA A 209 -14.08 -3.43 -11.46
CA ALA A 209 -13.54 -4.03 -12.68
C ALA A 209 -13.65 -5.56 -12.66
N GLN A 210 -13.29 -6.18 -11.53
CA GLN A 210 -13.39 -7.63 -11.36
C GLN A 210 -14.85 -8.13 -11.44
N GLU A 211 -15.79 -7.44 -10.78
CA GLU A 211 -17.22 -7.76 -10.84
C GLU A 211 -17.76 -7.74 -12.28
N ILE A 212 -17.45 -6.65 -13.00
CA ILE A 212 -17.88 -6.48 -14.39
C ILE A 212 -17.24 -7.52 -15.29
N ALA A 213 -15.93 -7.75 -15.14
CA ALA A 213 -15.20 -8.76 -15.92
C ALA A 213 -15.79 -10.18 -15.69
N ALA A 214 -16.07 -10.53 -14.44
CA ALA A 214 -16.69 -11.82 -14.09
C ALA A 214 -18.10 -11.94 -14.73
N SER A 215 -18.91 -10.88 -14.66
CA SER A 215 -20.23 -10.84 -15.30
C SER A 215 -20.15 -10.99 -16.82
N LEU A 216 -19.21 -10.30 -17.46
CA LEU A 216 -19.02 -10.40 -18.92
C LEU A 216 -18.51 -11.80 -19.33
N ARG A 217 -17.58 -12.36 -18.56
CA ARG A 217 -17.09 -13.74 -18.79
C ARG A 217 -18.19 -14.78 -18.65
N GLY A 218 -19.08 -14.61 -17.66
CA GLY A 218 -20.20 -15.53 -17.47
C GLY A 218 -21.25 -15.53 -18.60
N LYS A 219 -21.28 -14.45 -19.39
CA LYS A 219 -22.18 -14.30 -20.55
C LYS A 219 -21.51 -14.65 -21.89
N ALA A 220 -20.19 -14.86 -21.89
CA ALA A 220 -19.44 -15.11 -23.10
C ALA A 220 -19.12 -16.60 -23.28
N THR A 221 -19.11 -17.06 -24.52
CA THR A 221 -18.49 -18.34 -24.87
C THR A 221 -17.02 -18.09 -25.08
N ILE A 222 -16.16 -18.71 -24.25
CA ILE A 222 -14.70 -18.52 -24.32
C ILE A 222 -14.08 -19.84 -24.72
N GLU A 223 -13.41 -19.84 -25.86
CA GLU A 223 -12.61 -20.94 -26.37
C GLU A 223 -11.12 -20.63 -26.26
N TYR A 224 -10.37 -21.54 -25.65
CA TYR A 224 -8.90 -21.47 -25.59
C TYR A 224 -8.33 -22.28 -26.74
N VAL A 225 -7.76 -21.60 -27.73
CA VAL A 225 -7.21 -22.21 -28.94
C VAL A 225 -5.86 -22.87 -28.69
N ASP A 226 -5.06 -22.29 -27.79
CA ASP A 226 -3.77 -22.88 -27.38
C ASP A 226 -4.01 -24.11 -26.46
N PRO A 227 -3.53 -25.30 -26.84
CA PRO A 227 -3.76 -26.53 -26.06
C PRO A 227 -3.16 -26.48 -24.65
N ALA A 228 -1.99 -25.84 -24.47
CA ALA A 228 -1.33 -25.77 -23.17
C ALA A 228 -2.10 -24.86 -22.21
N ILE A 229 -2.55 -23.69 -22.72
CA ILE A 229 -3.40 -22.78 -21.95
C ILE A 229 -4.75 -23.43 -21.62
N LYS A 230 -5.34 -24.14 -22.58
CA LYS A 230 -6.59 -24.87 -22.35
C LYS A 230 -6.46 -25.89 -21.22
N GLN A 231 -5.43 -26.71 -21.24
CA GLN A 231 -5.15 -27.70 -20.19
C GLN A 231 -4.93 -27.04 -18.84
N GLN A 232 -4.16 -25.94 -18.78
CA GLN A 232 -3.93 -25.21 -17.53
C GLN A 232 -5.24 -24.68 -16.94
N VAL A 233 -6.08 -24.04 -17.75
CA VAL A 233 -7.37 -23.49 -17.28
C VAL A 233 -8.32 -24.59 -16.83
N GLU A 234 -8.34 -25.75 -17.51
CA GLU A 234 -9.15 -26.89 -17.13
C GLU A 234 -8.66 -27.49 -15.80
N SER A 235 -7.35 -27.58 -15.56
CA SER A 235 -6.78 -28.04 -14.30
C SER A 235 -7.10 -27.11 -13.14
N GLU A 236 -6.99 -25.79 -13.34
CA GLU A 236 -7.36 -24.78 -12.33
C GLU A 236 -8.84 -24.85 -11.96
N LYS A 237 -9.74 -25.08 -12.93
CA LYS A 237 -11.18 -25.24 -12.68
C LYS A 237 -11.52 -26.52 -11.93
N SER A 238 -10.76 -27.59 -12.15
CA SER A 238 -10.98 -28.90 -11.49
C SER A 238 -10.32 -29.04 -10.13
N GLY A 239 -9.56 -28.02 -9.67
CA GLY A 239 -8.80 -28.07 -8.42
C GLY A 239 -7.63 -29.05 -8.42
N ALA A 240 -7.24 -29.56 -9.59
CA ALA A 240 -6.11 -30.46 -9.73
C ALA A 240 -4.77 -29.70 -9.65
N PRO A 241 -3.72 -30.27 -9.02
CA PRO A 241 -2.42 -29.62 -8.95
C PRO A 241 -1.84 -29.44 -10.36
N ALA A 242 -1.25 -28.26 -10.61
CA ALA A 242 -0.62 -27.95 -11.89
C ALA A 242 0.44 -29.03 -12.25
N PRO A 243 0.57 -29.44 -13.52
CA PRO A 243 1.62 -30.34 -13.95
C PRO A 243 2.98 -29.71 -13.65
N LYS A 244 3.83 -30.41 -12.91
CA LYS A 244 5.22 -30.01 -12.65
C LYS A 244 5.96 -29.99 -14.00
N GLN A 245 6.49 -28.82 -14.36
CA GLN A 245 7.47 -28.69 -15.47
C GLN A 245 8.81 -29.27 -15.05
#